data_0573bd0211fbf9cb08a25d91d8469bd2
#
_entry.id   0573bd0211fbf9cb08a25d91d8469bd2
#
_cell.length_a   1.000
_cell.length_b   1.000
_cell.length_c   1.000
_cell.angle_alpha   90.00
_cell.angle_beta   90.00
_cell.angle_gamma   90.00
#
_symmetry.space_group_name_H-M   'P 1'
#
loop_
_entity.id
_entity.type
_entity.pdbx_description
1 polymer ?
#
loop_
_entity_poly.entity_id
_entity_poly.type
_entity_poly.pdbx_seq_one_letter_code
_entity_poly.pdbx_strand_id
1 'polypeptide(L)'
;MLHRLWTLIIKELQSLLRDPQTRAILVLPVILQVSLFPFAATLDVTNATIAIYSEDNGPHAIELTQRFAKAKSFSHVLMLHSPQDVAPTLDNQRALLILRFPPQFSRDIASGNTTSLQLILDGRRSNSAQIAANDVQHIVRDYQLALLAARPTQNTTSQNYSNSNNSEQVVRHWYNPNLDYKWFVVPSLIAMIATIGVLIVTALSVAREREQGTLEQLLVSPLSTSQIFIGKAIPALIVATFQATIVLLAGILIFHIPFAGSLLLFYTAMLIYGLSLVGFGLLISSLCATQQQAFIGVFVFLMPAILLSGYVSPVENMPIWLQDLTWINPIRHFTDITKQIYLKDADFSIIWGSLWPLLIITLTTGSAAYAIFRRNIA
;
A
#
# COMPACT_ATOMS: atom_id res chain seq x y z
N MET A 1 35.37 -17.34 20.12
CA MET A 1 34.48 -17.49 18.96
C MET A 1 33.54 -16.30 18.80
N LEU A 2 32.76 -15.94 19.79
CA LEU A 2 31.85 -14.79 19.81
C LEU A 2 32.55 -13.44 19.55
N HIS A 3 33.74 -13.20 20.11
CA HIS A 3 34.49 -11.95 19.92
C HIS A 3 34.81 -11.67 18.44
N ARG A 4 35.19 -12.68 17.68
CA ARG A 4 35.51 -12.54 16.23
C ARG A 4 34.27 -12.18 15.41
N LEU A 5 33.13 -12.83 15.71
CA LEU A 5 31.84 -12.51 15.08
C LEU A 5 31.43 -11.07 15.40
N TRP A 6 31.56 -10.65 16.65
CA TRP A 6 31.28 -9.31 17.11
C TRP A 6 32.11 -8.23 16.39
N THR A 7 33.41 -8.49 16.26
CA THR A 7 34.32 -7.61 15.52
C THR A 7 33.94 -7.48 14.06
N LEU A 8 33.50 -8.59 13.41
CA LEU A 8 33.03 -8.56 12.03
C LEU A 8 31.73 -7.71 11.90
N ILE A 9 30.78 -7.90 12.80
CA ILE A 9 29.52 -7.12 12.82
C ILE A 9 29.80 -5.62 12.96
N ILE A 10 30.69 -5.25 13.90
CA ILE A 10 31.08 -3.84 14.09
C ILE A 10 31.78 -3.30 12.86
N LYS A 11 32.71 -4.06 12.25
CA LYS A 11 33.36 -3.64 11.00
C LYS A 11 32.34 -3.35 9.90
N GLU A 12 31.37 -4.25 9.68
CA GLU A 12 30.35 -4.08 8.68
C GLU A 12 29.47 -2.85 8.96
N LEU A 13 29.00 -2.67 10.20
CA LEU A 13 28.23 -1.48 10.59
C LEU A 13 29.03 -0.18 10.43
N GLN A 14 30.30 -0.17 10.80
CA GLN A 14 31.17 0.99 10.61
C GLN A 14 31.40 1.28 9.12
N SER A 15 31.54 0.25 8.29
CA SER A 15 31.67 0.40 6.84
C SER A 15 30.41 1.07 6.25
N LEU A 16 29.21 0.63 6.66
CA LEU A 16 27.94 1.22 6.22
C LEU A 16 27.81 2.69 6.66
N LEU A 17 28.22 3.02 7.89
CA LEU A 17 28.09 4.36 8.45
C LEU A 17 29.18 5.34 7.95
N ARG A 18 30.35 4.85 7.56
CA ARG A 18 31.45 5.71 7.07
C ARG A 18 31.33 6.06 5.59
N ASP A 19 30.73 5.17 4.80
CA ASP A 19 30.53 5.41 3.37
C ASP A 19 29.36 6.37 3.14
N PRO A 20 29.63 7.60 2.61
CA PRO A 20 28.57 8.59 2.40
C PRO A 20 27.54 8.16 1.36
N GLN A 21 27.95 7.36 0.38
CA GLN A 21 27.07 6.87 -0.66
C GLN A 21 26.07 5.84 -0.09
N THR A 22 26.56 4.90 0.69
CA THR A 22 25.71 3.89 1.36
C THR A 22 24.75 4.55 2.36
N ARG A 23 25.21 5.53 3.13
CA ARG A 23 24.34 6.29 4.03
C ARG A 23 23.21 6.99 3.27
N ALA A 24 23.52 7.67 2.17
CA ALA A 24 22.52 8.32 1.36
C ALA A 24 21.46 7.32 0.83
N ILE A 25 21.90 6.18 0.32
CA ILE A 25 21.01 5.13 -0.20
C ILE A 25 20.12 4.52 0.91
N LEU A 26 20.60 4.45 2.16
CA LEU A 26 19.80 3.91 3.26
C LEU A 26 18.85 4.93 3.90
N VAL A 27 19.24 6.20 3.97
CA VAL A 27 18.48 7.24 4.69
C VAL A 27 17.50 7.96 3.76
N LEU A 28 17.94 8.31 2.54
CA LEU A 28 17.15 9.12 1.63
C LEU A 28 15.81 8.47 1.23
N PRO A 29 15.76 7.16 0.89
CA PRO A 29 14.48 6.50 0.60
C PRO A 29 13.51 6.52 1.79
N VAL A 30 14.00 6.36 3.03
CA VAL A 30 13.15 6.41 4.22
C VAL A 30 12.47 7.77 4.34
N ILE A 31 13.28 8.86 4.25
CA ILE A 31 12.77 10.22 4.36
C ILE A 31 11.80 10.52 3.21
N LEU A 32 12.17 10.21 1.97
CA LEU A 32 11.33 10.48 0.81
C LEU A 32 10.02 9.69 0.84
N GLN A 33 10.09 8.39 1.15
CA GLN A 33 8.89 7.55 1.15
C GLN A 33 7.96 7.93 2.30
N VAL A 34 8.46 8.16 3.51
CA VAL A 34 7.62 8.58 4.64
C VAL A 34 7.03 9.98 4.41
N SER A 35 7.79 10.90 3.78
CA SER A 35 7.31 12.26 3.55
C SER A 35 6.36 12.37 2.35
N LEU A 36 6.56 11.59 1.28
CA LEU A 36 5.83 11.78 0.03
C LEU A 36 4.65 10.80 -0.12
N PHE A 37 4.86 9.50 0.16
CA PHE A 37 3.87 8.47 -0.15
C PHE A 37 2.52 8.65 0.53
N PRO A 38 2.42 8.99 1.84
CA PRO A 38 1.13 9.18 2.49
C PRO A 38 0.31 10.35 1.94
N PHE A 39 0.97 11.29 1.25
CA PHE A 39 0.33 12.45 0.65
C PHE A 39 0.14 12.31 -0.86
N ALA A 40 1.10 11.71 -1.56
CA ALA A 40 1.09 11.57 -3.01
C ALA A 40 0.28 10.37 -3.49
N ALA A 41 0.26 9.29 -2.72
CA ALA A 41 -0.44 8.06 -3.05
C ALA A 41 -1.86 8.01 -2.45
N THR A 42 -2.53 9.16 -2.29
CA THR A 42 -3.92 9.15 -1.83
C THR A 42 -4.82 8.63 -2.94
N LEU A 43 -5.67 7.67 -2.62
CA LEU A 43 -6.80 7.29 -3.46
C LEU A 43 -8.01 8.19 -3.21
N ASP A 44 -7.91 9.14 -2.27
CA ASP A 44 -8.98 10.10 -2.00
C ASP A 44 -9.02 11.16 -3.10
N VAL A 45 -10.14 11.30 -3.72
CA VAL A 45 -10.41 12.38 -4.67
C VAL A 45 -10.86 13.60 -3.88
N THR A 46 -9.91 14.46 -3.51
CA THR A 46 -10.20 15.64 -2.67
C THR A 46 -10.37 16.95 -3.47
N ASN A 47 -9.95 16.96 -4.74
CA ASN A 47 -9.94 18.18 -5.58
C ASN A 47 -10.48 17.92 -6.99
N ALA A 48 -11.49 17.05 -7.13
CA ALA A 48 -12.07 16.79 -8.43
C ALA A 48 -12.99 17.95 -8.88
N THR A 49 -12.96 18.21 -10.17
CA THR A 49 -13.99 19.01 -10.84
C THR A 49 -15.09 18.07 -11.34
N ILE A 50 -16.32 18.30 -10.88
CA ILE A 50 -17.52 17.66 -11.41
C ILE A 50 -18.22 18.62 -12.37
N ALA A 51 -18.63 18.16 -13.54
CA ALA A 51 -19.48 18.94 -14.41
C ALA A 51 -20.94 18.48 -14.28
N ILE A 52 -21.86 19.40 -14.31
CA ILE A 52 -23.29 19.14 -14.21
C ILE A 52 -23.96 19.69 -15.44
N TYR A 53 -24.63 18.81 -16.19
CA TYR A 53 -25.53 19.15 -17.25
C TYR A 53 -26.98 18.87 -16.79
N SER A 54 -27.72 19.93 -16.50
CA SER A 54 -29.11 19.79 -16.05
C SER A 54 -30.07 20.23 -17.13
N GLU A 55 -30.97 19.32 -17.51
CA GLU A 55 -32.14 19.60 -18.33
C GLU A 55 -33.36 19.93 -17.46
N ASP A 56 -33.24 19.85 -16.14
CA ASP A 56 -34.25 20.16 -15.15
C ASP A 56 -33.81 21.32 -14.24
N ASN A 57 -34.65 22.29 -14.06
CA ASN A 57 -34.45 23.45 -13.18
C ASN A 57 -35.27 23.36 -11.88
N GLY A 58 -35.81 22.19 -11.57
CA GLY A 58 -36.64 21.98 -10.40
C GLY A 58 -35.85 21.90 -9.09
N PRO A 59 -36.56 21.95 -7.95
CA PRO A 59 -35.93 22.06 -6.61
C PRO A 59 -35.02 20.88 -6.27
N HIS A 60 -35.35 19.67 -6.71
CA HIS A 60 -34.53 18.47 -6.40
C HIS A 60 -33.22 18.45 -7.16
N ALA A 61 -33.17 18.92 -8.42
CA ALA A 61 -31.96 19.05 -9.20
C ALA A 61 -31.03 20.13 -8.61
N ILE A 62 -31.60 21.27 -8.19
CA ILE A 62 -30.89 22.38 -7.56
C ILE A 62 -30.29 21.92 -6.21
N GLU A 63 -31.08 21.24 -5.38
CA GLU A 63 -30.61 20.78 -4.07
C GLU A 63 -29.47 19.77 -4.20
N LEU A 64 -29.57 18.77 -5.10
CA LEU A 64 -28.51 17.82 -5.36
C LEU A 64 -27.23 18.51 -5.87
N THR A 65 -27.36 19.47 -6.78
CA THR A 65 -26.25 20.29 -7.26
C THR A 65 -25.54 21.00 -6.10
N GLN A 66 -26.30 21.57 -5.16
CA GLN A 66 -25.71 22.21 -3.97
C GLN A 66 -25.04 21.21 -3.04
N ARG A 67 -25.56 19.99 -2.90
CA ARG A 67 -24.92 18.93 -2.10
C ARG A 67 -23.59 18.52 -2.71
N PHE A 68 -23.50 18.38 -4.04
CA PHE A 68 -22.23 18.14 -4.74
C PHE A 68 -21.25 19.29 -4.55
N ALA A 69 -21.71 20.54 -4.62
CA ALA A 69 -20.85 21.71 -4.43
C ALA A 69 -20.28 21.83 -3.00
N LYS A 70 -20.96 21.27 -2.00
CA LYS A 70 -20.52 21.26 -0.59
C LYS A 70 -19.71 20.01 -0.22
N ALA A 71 -19.64 19.02 -1.10
CA ALA A 71 -18.92 17.79 -0.82
C ALA A 71 -17.42 17.99 -0.88
N LYS A 72 -16.69 17.40 0.07
CA LYS A 72 -15.22 17.51 0.17
C LYS A 72 -14.48 16.93 -1.06
N SER A 73 -15.12 15.99 -1.75
CA SER A 73 -14.55 15.33 -2.93
C SER A 73 -14.50 16.25 -4.15
N PHE A 74 -15.36 17.25 -4.21
CA PHE A 74 -15.52 18.14 -5.36
C PHE A 74 -15.18 19.57 -4.99
N SER A 75 -14.01 20.06 -5.45
CA SER A 75 -13.60 21.46 -5.21
C SER A 75 -14.27 22.44 -6.17
N HIS A 76 -14.64 21.99 -7.36
CA HIS A 76 -15.27 22.81 -8.38
C HIS A 76 -16.44 22.09 -9.03
N VAL A 77 -17.54 22.82 -9.19
CA VAL A 77 -18.72 22.39 -9.96
C VAL A 77 -18.81 23.24 -11.21
N LEU A 78 -18.70 22.62 -12.38
CA LEU A 78 -18.82 23.26 -13.67
C LEU A 78 -20.22 23.03 -14.22
N MET A 79 -20.99 24.10 -14.45
CA MET A 79 -22.31 23.99 -15.07
C MET A 79 -22.17 23.97 -16.60
N LEU A 80 -22.73 22.96 -17.24
CA LEU A 80 -22.80 22.84 -18.68
C LEU A 80 -24.19 23.29 -19.16
N HIS A 81 -24.21 24.04 -20.25
CA HIS A 81 -25.47 24.61 -20.79
C HIS A 81 -25.96 23.86 -22.03
N SER A 82 -25.11 23.07 -22.66
CA SER A 82 -25.46 22.33 -23.89
C SER A 82 -24.97 20.89 -23.84
N PRO A 83 -25.71 19.93 -24.44
CA PRO A 83 -25.21 18.56 -24.63
C PRO A 83 -23.89 18.52 -25.43
N GLN A 84 -23.67 19.51 -26.29
CA GLN A 84 -22.46 19.62 -27.12
C GLN A 84 -21.21 19.94 -26.28
N ASP A 85 -21.35 20.49 -25.07
CA ASP A 85 -20.27 20.79 -24.15
C ASP A 85 -19.74 19.55 -23.41
N VAL A 86 -20.51 18.47 -23.40
CA VAL A 86 -20.19 17.23 -22.64
C VAL A 86 -18.88 16.61 -23.12
N ALA A 87 -18.78 16.30 -24.42
CA ALA A 87 -17.59 15.68 -24.97
C ALA A 87 -16.34 16.58 -24.86
N PRO A 88 -16.36 17.87 -25.25
CA PRO A 88 -15.20 18.75 -25.09
C PRO A 88 -14.76 18.93 -23.62
N THR A 89 -15.68 18.88 -22.68
CA THR A 89 -15.33 19.01 -21.25
C THR A 89 -14.53 17.82 -20.74
N LEU A 90 -14.89 16.59 -21.15
CA LEU A 90 -14.10 15.40 -20.85
C LEU A 90 -12.81 15.34 -21.66
N ASP A 91 -12.86 15.63 -22.96
CA ASP A 91 -11.69 15.53 -23.84
C ASP A 91 -10.58 16.48 -23.43
N ASN A 92 -10.93 17.68 -23.00
CA ASN A 92 -10.00 18.68 -22.48
C ASN A 92 -9.69 18.50 -20.97
N GLN A 93 -10.14 17.39 -20.35
CA GLN A 93 -9.93 17.07 -18.94
C GLN A 93 -10.35 18.18 -17.94
N ARG A 94 -11.36 18.98 -18.32
CA ARG A 94 -11.87 20.06 -17.48
C ARG A 94 -12.71 19.54 -16.31
N ALA A 95 -13.29 18.34 -16.44
CA ALA A 95 -14.01 17.63 -15.39
C ALA A 95 -13.58 16.16 -15.37
N LEU A 96 -13.61 15.53 -14.19
CA LEU A 96 -13.34 14.12 -13.99
C LEU A 96 -14.56 13.26 -14.36
N LEU A 97 -15.75 13.79 -14.08
CA LEU A 97 -17.01 13.15 -14.36
C LEU A 97 -18.09 14.20 -14.66
N ILE A 98 -19.12 13.77 -15.37
CA ILE A 98 -20.28 14.60 -15.68
C ILE A 98 -21.54 13.92 -15.16
N LEU A 99 -22.36 14.69 -14.45
CA LEU A 99 -23.70 14.32 -14.04
C LEU A 99 -24.70 14.96 -14.98
N ARG A 100 -25.61 14.14 -15.50
CA ARG A 100 -26.73 14.63 -16.30
C ARG A 100 -28.04 14.37 -15.57
N PHE A 101 -28.77 15.44 -15.31
CA PHE A 101 -30.13 15.40 -14.81
C PHE A 101 -31.11 15.38 -16.01
N PRO A 102 -31.98 14.36 -16.12
CA PRO A 102 -32.94 14.29 -17.22
C PRO A 102 -34.02 15.35 -17.09
N PRO A 103 -34.71 15.68 -18.17
CA PRO A 103 -35.94 16.50 -18.11
C PRO A 103 -36.94 15.88 -17.15
N GLN A 104 -37.60 16.68 -16.34
CA GLN A 104 -38.61 16.25 -15.35
C GLN A 104 -38.07 15.50 -14.13
N PHE A 105 -36.73 15.48 -13.89
CA PHE A 105 -36.10 14.81 -12.73
C PHE A 105 -36.81 15.18 -11.41
N SER A 106 -37.00 16.46 -11.15
CA SER A 106 -37.64 16.94 -9.91
C SER A 106 -39.12 16.58 -9.86
N ARG A 107 -39.83 16.60 -10.99
CA ARG A 107 -41.21 16.24 -11.07
C ARG A 107 -41.46 14.76 -10.78
N ASP A 108 -40.60 13.89 -11.31
CA ASP A 108 -40.70 12.46 -11.08
C ASP A 108 -40.44 12.12 -9.61
N ILE A 109 -39.44 12.72 -8.98
CA ILE A 109 -39.17 12.56 -7.54
C ILE A 109 -40.38 13.04 -6.72
N ALA A 110 -40.93 14.21 -7.03
CA ALA A 110 -42.08 14.75 -6.32
C ALA A 110 -43.35 13.88 -6.46
N SER A 111 -43.53 13.25 -7.64
CA SER A 111 -44.64 12.32 -7.91
C SER A 111 -44.41 10.91 -7.34
N GLY A 112 -43.23 10.62 -6.77
CA GLY A 112 -42.87 9.30 -6.27
C GLY A 112 -42.46 8.30 -7.34
N ASN A 113 -42.24 8.75 -8.57
CA ASN A 113 -41.79 7.93 -9.69
C ASN A 113 -40.28 7.67 -9.60
N THR A 114 -39.84 6.57 -10.18
CA THR A 114 -38.41 6.28 -10.33
C THR A 114 -37.82 7.16 -11.44
N THR A 115 -36.72 7.82 -11.14
CA THR A 115 -35.94 8.58 -12.11
C THR A 115 -34.48 8.13 -12.08
N SER A 116 -33.78 8.34 -13.19
CA SER A 116 -32.36 7.94 -13.30
C SER A 116 -31.46 9.16 -13.46
N LEU A 117 -30.34 9.14 -12.78
CA LEU A 117 -29.27 10.11 -12.92
C LEU A 117 -28.17 9.48 -13.79
N GLN A 118 -27.80 10.11 -14.90
CA GLN A 118 -26.73 9.61 -15.75
C GLN A 118 -25.37 10.12 -15.25
N LEU A 119 -24.44 9.19 -15.07
CA LEU A 119 -23.06 9.48 -14.71
C LEU A 119 -22.13 9.11 -15.88
N ILE A 120 -21.37 10.09 -16.39
CA ILE A 120 -20.41 9.92 -17.47
C ILE A 120 -19.03 10.13 -16.89
N LEU A 121 -18.15 9.13 -17.02
CA LEU A 121 -16.80 9.08 -16.41
C LEU A 121 -15.72 9.24 -17.47
N ASP A 122 -14.61 9.92 -17.13
CA ASP A 122 -13.41 9.91 -17.93
C ASP A 122 -12.66 8.58 -17.75
N GLY A 123 -12.81 7.66 -18.69
CA GLY A 123 -12.16 6.33 -18.64
C GLY A 123 -10.64 6.34 -18.69
N ARG A 124 -10.00 7.44 -19.10
CA ARG A 124 -8.54 7.60 -19.10
C ARG A 124 -7.98 7.72 -17.68
N ARG A 125 -8.80 8.19 -16.75
CA ARG A 125 -8.47 8.36 -15.31
C ARG A 125 -9.31 7.41 -14.46
N SER A 126 -9.41 6.15 -14.89
CA SER A 126 -10.35 5.14 -14.40
C SER A 126 -10.38 5.01 -12.88
N ASN A 127 -9.22 5.03 -12.21
CA ASN A 127 -9.14 4.90 -10.76
C ASN A 127 -9.79 6.10 -10.04
N SER A 128 -9.38 7.32 -10.39
CA SER A 128 -9.96 8.54 -9.79
C SER A 128 -11.44 8.70 -10.15
N ALA A 129 -11.82 8.34 -11.39
CA ALA A 129 -13.20 8.41 -11.84
C ALA A 129 -14.10 7.43 -11.09
N GLN A 130 -13.61 6.21 -10.80
CA GLN A 130 -14.37 5.22 -10.03
C GLN A 130 -14.57 5.65 -8.58
N ILE A 131 -13.54 6.23 -7.94
CA ILE A 131 -13.64 6.75 -6.58
C ILE A 131 -14.66 7.90 -6.52
N ALA A 132 -14.54 8.86 -7.45
CA ALA A 132 -15.50 9.97 -7.54
C ALA A 132 -16.93 9.49 -7.84
N ALA A 133 -17.09 8.41 -8.63
CA ALA A 133 -18.39 7.79 -8.87
C ALA A 133 -19.02 7.19 -7.61
N ASN A 134 -18.20 6.55 -6.76
CA ASN A 134 -18.64 6.05 -5.46
C ASN A 134 -19.12 7.20 -4.56
N ASP A 135 -18.37 8.31 -4.52
CA ASP A 135 -18.75 9.50 -3.74
C ASP A 135 -20.09 10.09 -4.25
N VAL A 136 -20.28 10.15 -5.57
CA VAL A 136 -21.56 10.56 -6.17
C VAL A 136 -22.68 9.64 -5.70
N GLN A 137 -22.48 8.31 -5.71
CA GLN A 137 -23.49 7.36 -5.26
C GLN A 137 -23.85 7.54 -3.78
N HIS A 138 -22.84 7.81 -2.92
CA HIS A 138 -23.08 8.11 -1.51
C HIS A 138 -23.94 9.36 -1.33
N ILE A 139 -23.61 10.47 -2.01
CA ILE A 139 -24.36 11.72 -1.92
C ILE A 139 -25.80 11.53 -2.41
N VAL A 140 -26.01 10.82 -3.50
CA VAL A 140 -27.35 10.52 -4.04
C VAL A 140 -28.13 9.64 -3.07
N ARG A 141 -27.51 8.63 -2.48
CA ARG A 141 -28.13 7.76 -1.49
C ARG A 141 -28.56 8.52 -0.24
N ASP A 142 -27.68 9.37 0.30
CA ASP A 142 -27.98 10.20 1.47
C ASP A 142 -29.16 11.15 1.17
N TYR A 143 -29.21 11.67 -0.05
CA TYR A 143 -30.33 12.48 -0.51
C TYR A 143 -31.63 11.67 -0.56
N GLN A 144 -31.60 10.45 -1.09
CA GLN A 144 -32.78 9.57 -1.12
C GLN A 144 -33.28 9.24 0.29
N LEU A 145 -32.38 8.95 1.23
CA LEU A 145 -32.75 8.70 2.63
C LEU A 145 -33.38 9.94 3.28
N ALA A 146 -32.84 11.13 3.01
CA ALA A 146 -33.39 12.38 3.50
C ALA A 146 -34.82 12.64 2.94
N LEU A 147 -35.07 12.32 1.68
CA LEU A 147 -36.41 12.44 1.05
C LEU A 147 -37.39 11.44 1.67
N LEU A 148 -36.96 10.22 1.96
CA LEU A 148 -37.82 9.22 2.61
C LEU A 148 -38.16 9.64 4.04
N ALA A 149 -37.21 10.19 4.79
CA ALA A 149 -37.42 10.69 6.15
C ALA A 149 -38.33 11.92 6.21
N ALA A 150 -38.34 12.77 5.16
CA ALA A 150 -39.14 13.96 5.06
C ALA A 150 -40.60 13.71 4.62
N ARG A 151 -40.93 12.51 4.12
CA ARG A 151 -42.30 12.15 3.78
C ARG A 151 -43.13 11.97 5.05
N PRO A 152 -44.20 12.77 5.29
CA PRO A 152 -45.06 12.55 6.43
C PRO A 152 -45.70 11.17 6.33
N THR A 153 -45.68 10.42 7.43
CA THR A 153 -46.35 9.14 7.57
C THR A 153 -47.87 9.38 7.44
N GLN A 154 -48.40 9.48 6.22
CA GLN A 154 -49.82 9.39 6.05
C GLN A 154 -50.23 7.96 6.35
N ASN A 155 -51.03 7.79 7.41
CA ASN A 155 -51.74 6.56 7.74
C ASN A 155 -52.58 6.12 6.53
N THR A 156 -52.02 5.42 5.62
CA THR A 156 -52.73 4.67 4.60
C THR A 156 -52.57 3.19 4.98
N THR A 157 -53.69 2.68 5.45
CA THR A 157 -54.00 1.28 5.70
C THR A 157 -53.24 0.37 4.77
N SER A 158 -52.33 -0.35 5.40
CA SER A 158 -51.62 -1.54 4.92
C SER A 158 -52.40 -2.33 3.88
N GLN A 159 -51.81 -2.52 2.74
CA GLN A 159 -51.75 -3.84 2.05
C GLN A 159 -51.14 -3.61 0.67
N ASN A 160 -49.93 -4.12 0.51
CA ASN A 160 -49.21 -4.40 -0.74
C ASN A 160 -47.84 -3.72 -0.97
N TYR A 161 -47.14 -3.22 0.05
CA TYR A 161 -45.68 -2.95 -0.08
C TYR A 161 -44.85 -3.78 0.89
N SER A 162 -45.15 -5.07 0.96
CA SER A 162 -44.44 -6.04 1.81
C SER A 162 -43.19 -6.64 1.14
N ASN A 163 -42.53 -5.91 0.21
CA ASN A 163 -41.29 -6.41 -0.38
C ASN A 163 -40.18 -5.33 -0.61
N SER A 164 -40.29 -4.15 -0.04
CA SER A 164 -39.08 -3.36 0.16
C SER A 164 -38.65 -3.53 1.61
N ASN A 165 -37.84 -4.53 1.87
CA ASN A 165 -37.01 -4.59 3.07
C ASN A 165 -36.18 -3.31 3.10
N ASN A 166 -36.75 -2.22 3.66
CA ASN A 166 -35.99 -1.06 4.11
C ASN A 166 -35.20 -1.47 5.35
N SER A 167 -34.32 -2.44 5.19
CA SER A 167 -33.25 -2.64 6.14
C SER A 167 -32.33 -1.44 5.94
N GLU A 168 -32.36 -0.51 6.88
CA GLU A 168 -31.38 0.56 6.99
C GLU A 168 -30.00 -0.10 7.07
N GLN A 169 -29.29 -0.08 5.95
CA GLN A 169 -27.96 -0.69 5.86
C GLN A 169 -26.98 0.26 6.57
N VAL A 170 -26.77 0.03 7.86
CA VAL A 170 -25.75 0.74 8.63
C VAL A 170 -24.39 0.14 8.26
N VAL A 171 -23.68 0.77 7.33
CA VAL A 171 -22.34 0.39 6.96
C VAL A 171 -21.38 0.90 8.03
N ARG A 172 -20.68 -0.02 8.72
CA ARG A 172 -19.59 0.30 9.63
C ARG A 172 -18.28 -0.23 9.07
N HIS A 173 -17.33 0.66 8.88
CA HIS A 173 -15.97 0.27 8.49
C HIS A 173 -15.16 -0.01 9.76
N TRP A 174 -14.75 -1.27 9.92
CA TRP A 174 -13.94 -1.71 11.04
C TRP A 174 -12.47 -1.38 10.75
N TYR A 175 -11.70 -1.03 11.79
CA TYR A 175 -10.26 -0.76 11.75
C TYR A 175 -9.81 0.49 10.97
N ASN A 176 -10.66 1.09 10.15
CA ASN A 176 -10.46 2.37 9.47
C ASN A 176 -11.80 3.05 9.26
N PRO A 177 -12.38 3.67 10.31
CA PRO A 177 -13.75 4.22 10.25
C PRO A 177 -13.95 5.29 9.18
N ASN A 178 -12.88 6.06 8.91
CA ASN A 178 -12.92 7.17 7.95
C ASN A 178 -12.48 6.77 6.54
N LEU A 179 -12.12 5.49 6.32
CA LEU A 179 -11.53 4.99 5.07
C LEU A 179 -10.30 5.80 4.62
N ASP A 180 -9.55 6.35 5.58
CA ASP A 180 -8.36 7.15 5.31
C ASP A 180 -7.26 6.27 4.69
N TYR A 181 -6.86 6.59 3.46
CA TYR A 181 -5.89 5.79 2.71
C TYR A 181 -4.51 5.70 3.39
N LYS A 182 -4.16 6.69 4.22
CA LYS A 182 -2.91 6.67 4.99
C LYS A 182 -2.81 5.47 5.92
N TRP A 183 -3.94 4.99 6.46
CA TRP A 183 -3.99 3.80 7.31
C TRP A 183 -3.61 2.51 6.57
N PHE A 184 -3.80 2.49 5.24
CA PHE A 184 -3.34 1.39 4.40
C PHE A 184 -1.87 1.54 3.99
N VAL A 185 -1.46 2.76 3.62
CA VAL A 185 -0.13 3.04 3.06
C VAL A 185 0.96 2.91 4.12
N VAL A 186 0.81 3.56 5.28
CA VAL A 186 1.89 3.66 6.28
C VAL A 186 2.35 2.30 6.81
N PRO A 187 1.47 1.37 7.24
CA PRO A 187 1.91 0.03 7.62
C PRO A 187 2.62 -0.73 6.50
N SER A 188 2.17 -0.54 5.25
CA SER A 188 2.78 -1.19 4.08
C SER A 188 4.16 -0.63 3.74
N LEU A 189 4.41 0.66 3.99
CA LEU A 189 5.72 1.29 3.79
C LEU A 189 6.80 0.66 4.68
N ILE A 190 6.45 0.14 5.85
CA ILE A 190 7.38 -0.58 6.72
C ILE A 190 8.02 -1.75 5.96
N ALA A 191 7.19 -2.56 5.30
CA ALA A 191 7.66 -3.70 4.52
C ALA A 191 8.55 -3.26 3.35
N MET A 192 8.13 -2.23 2.60
CA MET A 192 8.88 -1.74 1.43
C MET A 192 10.24 -1.17 1.80
N ILE A 193 10.28 -0.29 2.80
CA ILE A 193 11.51 0.38 3.23
C ILE A 193 12.50 -0.64 3.80
N ALA A 194 12.03 -1.55 4.65
CA ALA A 194 12.84 -2.61 5.20
C ALA A 194 13.40 -3.53 4.10
N THR A 195 12.60 -3.84 3.05
CA THR A 195 13.07 -4.61 1.90
C THR A 195 14.25 -3.96 1.22
N ILE A 196 14.13 -2.68 0.89
CA ILE A 196 15.20 -1.93 0.23
C ILE A 196 16.46 -1.93 1.10
N GLY A 197 16.30 -1.66 2.40
CA GLY A 197 17.43 -1.64 3.34
C GLY A 197 18.16 -2.97 3.44
N VAL A 198 17.44 -4.07 3.67
CA VAL A 198 18.06 -5.41 3.78
C VAL A 198 18.72 -5.82 2.49
N LEU A 199 18.03 -5.71 1.36
CA LEU A 199 18.55 -6.16 0.07
C LEU A 199 19.80 -5.39 -0.33
N ILE A 200 19.81 -4.06 -0.17
CA ILE A 200 20.97 -3.24 -0.51
C ILE A 200 22.15 -3.57 0.39
N VAL A 201 21.94 -3.63 1.71
CA VAL A 201 23.03 -3.93 2.64
C VAL A 201 23.64 -5.30 2.37
N THR A 202 22.82 -6.32 2.17
CA THR A 202 23.31 -7.69 1.97
C THR A 202 23.89 -7.90 0.58
N ALA A 203 23.25 -7.38 -0.47
CA ALA A 203 23.73 -7.53 -1.84
C ALA A 203 25.04 -6.79 -2.08
N LEU A 204 25.21 -5.59 -1.52
CA LEU A 204 26.44 -4.83 -1.68
C LEU A 204 27.57 -5.35 -0.78
N SER A 205 27.27 -6.04 0.32
CA SER A 205 28.29 -6.46 1.31
C SER A 205 29.34 -7.40 0.73
N VAL A 206 28.93 -8.49 0.04
CA VAL A 206 29.89 -9.45 -0.56
C VAL A 206 30.44 -8.92 -1.88
N ALA A 207 29.60 -8.25 -2.70
CA ALA A 207 30.03 -7.67 -3.96
C ALA A 207 31.12 -6.61 -3.77
N ARG A 208 31.04 -5.80 -2.71
CA ARG A 208 32.06 -4.82 -2.34
C ARG A 208 33.39 -5.47 -2.01
N GLU A 209 33.38 -6.50 -1.19
CA GLU A 209 34.63 -7.21 -0.81
C GLU A 209 35.26 -7.91 -2.00
N ARG A 210 34.45 -8.44 -2.93
CA ARG A 210 34.94 -9.03 -4.17
C ARG A 210 35.61 -7.98 -5.07
N GLU A 211 34.94 -6.86 -5.27
CA GLU A 211 35.44 -5.75 -6.11
C GLU A 211 36.72 -5.12 -5.56
N GLN A 212 36.84 -5.04 -4.23
CA GLN A 212 38.04 -4.51 -3.55
C GLN A 212 39.15 -5.55 -3.39
N GLY A 213 38.97 -6.81 -3.77
CA GLY A 213 39.94 -7.89 -3.58
C GLY A 213 40.14 -8.28 -2.12
N THR A 214 39.27 -7.83 -1.21
CA THR A 214 39.36 -8.15 0.22
C THR A 214 38.64 -9.45 0.61
N LEU A 215 37.88 -10.03 -0.31
CA LEU A 215 37.18 -11.28 -0.06
C LEU A 215 38.16 -12.43 0.23
N GLU A 216 39.27 -12.52 -0.50
CA GLU A 216 40.29 -13.54 -0.28
C GLU A 216 40.94 -13.41 1.11
N GLN A 217 41.16 -12.18 1.56
CA GLN A 217 41.69 -11.93 2.92
C GLN A 217 40.72 -12.39 4.01
N LEU A 218 39.40 -12.20 3.74
CA LEU A 218 38.36 -12.68 4.65
C LEU A 218 38.31 -14.20 4.72
N LEU A 219 38.62 -14.88 3.60
CA LEU A 219 38.64 -16.35 3.51
C LEU A 219 39.85 -16.99 4.19
N VAL A 220 41.01 -16.33 4.18
CA VAL A 220 42.19 -16.76 4.91
C VAL A 220 42.09 -16.48 6.42
N SER A 221 41.12 -15.65 6.82
CA SER A 221 40.87 -15.36 8.23
C SER A 221 40.38 -16.62 8.98
N PRO A 222 40.62 -16.74 10.29
CA PRO A 222 40.19 -17.90 11.07
C PRO A 222 38.67 -17.84 11.40
N LEU A 223 37.84 -17.44 10.42
CA LEU A 223 36.39 -17.39 10.50
C LEU A 223 35.77 -18.56 9.71
N SER A 224 34.79 -19.22 10.31
CA SER A 224 34.02 -20.21 9.56
C SER A 224 33.06 -19.52 8.57
N THR A 225 32.68 -20.21 7.49
CA THR A 225 31.71 -19.73 6.49
C THR A 225 30.40 -19.28 7.12
N SER A 226 29.93 -20.01 8.15
CA SER A 226 28.73 -19.64 8.90
C SER A 226 28.88 -18.33 9.70
N GLN A 227 30.08 -18.09 10.25
CA GLN A 227 30.35 -16.83 10.95
C GLN A 227 30.36 -15.64 10.00
N ILE A 228 30.93 -15.81 8.81
CA ILE A 228 30.90 -14.76 7.77
C ILE A 228 29.46 -14.49 7.34
N PHE A 229 28.69 -15.53 7.09
CA PHE A 229 27.28 -15.40 6.70
C PHE A 229 26.45 -14.65 7.77
N ILE A 230 26.53 -15.06 9.03
CA ILE A 230 25.84 -14.42 10.15
C ILE A 230 26.37 -12.98 10.37
N GLY A 231 27.66 -12.77 10.25
CA GLY A 231 28.30 -11.46 10.40
C GLY A 231 27.82 -10.44 9.37
N LYS A 232 27.41 -10.89 8.18
CA LYS A 232 26.82 -10.05 7.13
C LYS A 232 25.31 -9.92 7.25
N ALA A 233 24.63 -10.91 7.83
CA ALA A 233 23.18 -10.87 8.05
C ALA A 233 22.77 -9.90 9.16
N ILE A 234 23.48 -9.91 10.30
CA ILE A 234 23.13 -9.11 11.48
C ILE A 234 23.11 -7.60 11.20
N PRO A 235 24.10 -6.98 10.54
CA PRO A 235 24.04 -5.55 10.21
C PRO A 235 22.83 -5.17 9.36
N ALA A 236 22.46 -6.01 8.39
CA ALA A 236 21.28 -5.78 7.56
C ALA A 236 19.97 -5.82 8.39
N LEU A 237 19.86 -6.77 9.31
CA LEU A 237 18.73 -6.86 10.23
C LEU A 237 18.64 -5.65 11.16
N ILE A 238 19.76 -5.17 11.68
CA ILE A 238 19.81 -3.95 12.52
C ILE A 238 19.33 -2.74 11.74
N VAL A 239 19.82 -2.54 10.52
CA VAL A 239 19.39 -1.43 9.65
C VAL A 239 17.91 -1.51 9.35
N ALA A 240 17.41 -2.68 8.95
CA ALA A 240 15.99 -2.86 8.63
C ALA A 240 15.08 -2.64 9.84
N THR A 241 15.46 -3.16 11.00
CA THR A 241 14.71 -2.97 12.25
C THR A 241 14.67 -1.50 12.63
N PHE A 242 15.79 -0.79 12.47
CA PHE A 242 15.87 0.65 12.73
C PHE A 242 14.97 1.44 11.75
N GLN A 243 15.02 1.13 10.45
CA GLN A 243 14.16 1.74 9.44
C GLN A 243 12.68 1.45 9.71
N ALA A 244 12.33 0.21 10.02
CA ALA A 244 10.96 -0.18 10.39
C ALA A 244 10.46 0.60 11.61
N THR A 245 11.32 0.79 12.62
CA THR A 245 11.00 1.57 13.82
C THR A 245 10.75 3.05 13.50
N ILE A 246 11.56 3.64 12.62
CA ILE A 246 11.36 5.04 12.16
C ILE A 246 9.98 5.18 11.50
N VAL A 247 9.64 4.27 10.60
CA VAL A 247 8.34 4.33 9.89
C VAL A 247 7.17 4.10 10.85
N LEU A 248 7.31 3.16 11.79
CA LEU A 248 6.32 2.90 12.82
C LEU A 248 6.10 4.14 13.70
N LEU A 249 7.17 4.77 14.17
CA LEU A 249 7.09 6.01 14.95
C LEU A 249 6.50 7.16 14.14
N ALA A 250 6.87 7.30 12.87
CA ALA A 250 6.25 8.30 11.99
C ALA A 250 4.74 8.05 11.82
N GLY A 251 4.32 6.80 11.71
CA GLY A 251 2.92 6.41 11.65
C GLY A 251 2.13 6.86 12.88
N ILE A 252 2.69 6.66 14.07
CA ILE A 252 2.06 7.03 15.34
C ILE A 252 2.12 8.54 15.57
N LEU A 253 3.30 9.16 15.43
CA LEU A 253 3.53 10.55 15.86
C LEU A 253 3.14 11.59 14.81
N ILE A 254 3.37 11.30 13.52
CA ILE A 254 3.11 12.25 12.42
C ILE A 254 1.73 12.03 11.83
N PHE A 255 1.38 10.77 11.55
CA PHE A 255 0.12 10.43 10.88
C PHE A 255 -1.02 10.10 11.84
N HIS A 256 -0.75 10.04 13.16
CA HIS A 256 -1.73 9.77 14.22
C HIS A 256 -2.51 8.47 13.99
N ILE A 257 -1.87 7.46 13.37
CA ILE A 257 -2.46 6.15 13.15
C ILE A 257 -2.20 5.32 14.41
N PRO A 258 -3.21 4.86 15.13
CA PRO A 258 -3.02 4.09 16.35
C PRO A 258 -2.38 2.74 16.04
N PHE A 259 -1.34 2.39 16.77
CA PHE A 259 -0.77 1.05 16.76
C PHE A 259 -1.52 0.20 17.77
N ALA A 260 -2.36 -0.72 17.31
CA ALA A 260 -3.24 -1.50 18.17
C ALA A 260 -2.56 -2.75 18.74
N GLY A 261 -1.62 -3.36 18.01
CA GLY A 261 -1.09 -4.68 18.30
C GLY A 261 0.14 -4.77 19.20
N SER A 262 0.71 -5.96 19.32
CA SER A 262 1.89 -6.23 20.13
C SER A 262 3.19 -5.87 19.43
N LEU A 263 4.03 -5.02 20.03
CA LEU A 263 5.37 -4.69 19.53
C LEU A 263 6.28 -5.91 19.47
N LEU A 264 6.16 -6.84 20.44
CA LEU A 264 6.96 -8.06 20.45
C LEU A 264 6.66 -8.92 19.22
N LEU A 265 5.39 -9.07 18.89
CA LEU A 265 4.94 -9.83 17.74
C LEU A 265 5.39 -9.17 16.43
N PHE A 266 5.28 -7.85 16.35
CA PHE A 266 5.76 -7.06 15.22
C PHE A 266 7.26 -7.25 14.97
N TYR A 267 8.11 -7.08 16.00
CA TYR A 267 9.55 -7.25 15.82
C TYR A 267 9.97 -8.69 15.58
N THR A 268 9.24 -9.67 16.12
CA THR A 268 9.49 -11.08 15.80
C THR A 268 9.21 -11.38 14.34
N ALA A 269 8.06 -10.93 13.81
CA ALA A 269 7.72 -11.05 12.40
C ALA A 269 8.71 -10.30 11.49
N MET A 270 9.14 -9.10 11.92
CA MET A 270 10.14 -8.30 11.22
C MET A 270 11.49 -9.02 11.11
N LEU A 271 11.95 -9.69 12.17
CA LEU A 271 13.19 -10.45 12.14
C LEU A 271 13.11 -11.64 11.18
N ILE A 272 12.01 -12.40 11.19
CA ILE A 272 11.78 -13.51 10.25
C ILE A 272 11.78 -12.99 8.81
N TYR A 273 11.07 -11.90 8.58
CA TYR A 273 11.02 -11.24 7.29
C TYR A 273 12.40 -10.76 6.82
N GLY A 274 13.13 -10.07 7.69
CA GLY A 274 14.49 -9.62 7.40
C GLY A 274 15.41 -10.78 7.05
N LEU A 275 15.33 -11.91 7.76
CA LEU A 275 16.12 -13.12 7.47
C LEU A 275 15.79 -13.69 6.08
N SER A 276 14.52 -13.68 5.65
CA SER A 276 14.17 -14.13 4.31
C SER A 276 14.83 -13.27 3.23
N LEU A 277 14.81 -11.94 3.43
CA LEU A 277 15.42 -10.98 2.52
C LEU A 277 16.96 -11.04 2.52
N VAL A 278 17.58 -11.32 3.67
CA VAL A 278 19.02 -11.58 3.76
C VAL A 278 19.39 -12.74 2.83
N GLY A 279 18.59 -13.81 2.82
CA GLY A 279 18.76 -14.93 1.90
C GLY A 279 18.78 -14.47 0.43
N PHE A 280 17.76 -13.71 0.00
CA PHE A 280 17.72 -13.17 -1.35
C PHE A 280 18.89 -12.23 -1.67
N GLY A 281 19.22 -11.30 -0.76
CA GLY A 281 20.31 -10.35 -0.98
C GLY A 281 21.69 -11.02 -1.10
N LEU A 282 21.97 -12.02 -0.28
CA LEU A 282 23.21 -12.79 -0.36
C LEU A 282 23.25 -13.69 -1.60
N LEU A 283 22.11 -14.24 -2.06
CA LEU A 283 22.02 -14.94 -3.34
C LEU A 283 22.40 -14.02 -4.49
N ILE A 284 21.81 -12.84 -4.56
CA ILE A 284 22.13 -11.83 -5.59
C ILE A 284 23.61 -11.47 -5.53
N SER A 285 24.12 -11.17 -4.33
CA SER A 285 25.53 -10.80 -4.13
C SER A 285 26.52 -11.88 -4.57
N SER A 286 26.16 -13.14 -4.36
CA SER A 286 27.03 -14.27 -4.73
C SER A 286 27.16 -14.46 -6.25
N LEU A 287 26.17 -13.99 -7.01
CA LEU A 287 26.13 -14.06 -8.48
C LEU A 287 26.78 -12.84 -9.15
N CYS A 288 27.02 -11.76 -8.41
CA CYS A 288 27.54 -10.51 -8.95
C CYS A 288 29.05 -10.36 -8.66
N ALA A 289 29.77 -9.81 -9.64
CA ALA A 289 31.19 -9.52 -9.51
C ALA A 289 31.47 -8.11 -8.97
N THR A 290 30.58 -7.14 -9.24
CA THR A 290 30.72 -5.74 -8.85
C THR A 290 29.53 -5.24 -8.06
N GLN A 291 29.72 -4.15 -7.30
CA GLN A 291 28.62 -3.48 -6.58
C GLN A 291 27.52 -3.00 -7.53
N GLN A 292 27.89 -2.51 -8.71
CA GLN A 292 26.93 -2.04 -9.70
C GLN A 292 26.04 -3.19 -10.20
N GLN A 293 26.61 -4.36 -10.48
CA GLN A 293 25.83 -5.55 -10.85
C GLN A 293 24.90 -6.00 -9.74
N ALA A 294 25.36 -5.98 -8.47
CA ALA A 294 24.55 -6.33 -7.32
C ALA A 294 23.38 -5.36 -7.15
N PHE A 295 23.61 -4.07 -7.33
CA PHE A 295 22.57 -3.05 -7.29
C PHE A 295 21.49 -3.27 -8.37
N ILE A 296 21.91 -3.53 -9.61
CA ILE A 296 20.98 -3.87 -10.69
C ILE A 296 20.20 -5.15 -10.36
N GLY A 297 20.87 -6.17 -9.84
CA GLY A 297 20.25 -7.43 -9.43
C GLY A 297 19.17 -7.23 -8.36
N VAL A 298 19.43 -6.35 -7.37
CA VAL A 298 18.43 -5.96 -6.37
C VAL A 298 17.19 -5.34 -7.05
N PHE A 299 17.38 -4.42 -8.00
CA PHE A 299 16.25 -3.79 -8.70
C PHE A 299 15.44 -4.78 -9.55
N VAL A 300 16.12 -5.70 -10.23
CA VAL A 300 15.45 -6.76 -11.03
C VAL A 300 14.57 -7.65 -10.15
N PHE A 301 14.99 -7.93 -8.91
CA PHE A 301 14.16 -8.65 -7.94
C PHE A 301 13.07 -7.76 -7.34
N LEU A 302 13.43 -6.54 -6.93
CA LEU A 302 12.56 -5.65 -6.15
C LEU A 302 11.31 -5.22 -6.91
N MET A 303 11.44 -4.86 -8.22
CA MET A 303 10.32 -4.34 -9.00
C MET A 303 9.18 -5.35 -9.14
N PRO A 304 9.40 -6.60 -9.59
CA PRO A 304 8.33 -7.60 -9.61
C PRO A 304 7.80 -7.92 -8.20
N ALA A 305 8.69 -8.00 -7.20
CA ALA A 305 8.30 -8.32 -5.85
C ALA A 305 7.36 -7.27 -5.23
N ILE A 306 7.59 -5.98 -5.49
CA ILE A 306 6.68 -4.91 -5.05
C ILE A 306 5.34 -4.99 -5.77
N LEU A 307 5.33 -5.18 -7.09
CA LEU A 307 4.09 -5.30 -7.87
C LEU A 307 3.23 -6.49 -7.39
N LEU A 308 3.87 -7.59 -7.04
CA LEU A 308 3.24 -8.83 -6.58
C LEU A 308 3.00 -8.87 -5.06
N SER A 309 3.23 -7.78 -4.34
CA SER A 309 3.09 -7.75 -2.88
C SER A 309 1.67 -7.51 -2.38
N GLY A 310 0.73 -7.13 -3.24
CA GLY A 310 -0.58 -6.66 -2.83
C GLY A 310 -0.62 -5.21 -2.34
N TYR A 311 0.53 -4.49 -2.45
CA TYR A 311 0.59 -3.07 -2.10
C TYR A 311 0.10 -2.17 -3.25
N VAL A 312 0.60 -2.40 -4.47
CA VAL A 312 0.25 -1.58 -5.64
C VAL A 312 -1.12 -1.99 -6.20
N SER A 313 -1.38 -3.28 -6.25
CA SER A 313 -2.66 -3.85 -6.71
C SER A 313 -3.05 -5.00 -5.81
N PRO A 314 -4.32 -5.09 -5.37
CA PRO A 314 -4.81 -6.23 -4.60
C PRO A 314 -4.53 -7.55 -5.31
N VAL A 315 -4.05 -8.54 -4.56
CA VAL A 315 -3.67 -9.86 -5.12
C VAL A 315 -4.89 -10.55 -5.75
N GLU A 316 -6.08 -10.32 -5.18
CA GLU A 316 -7.35 -10.89 -5.62
C GLU A 316 -7.74 -10.47 -7.05
N ASN A 317 -7.22 -9.32 -7.50
CA ASN A 317 -7.45 -8.79 -8.86
C ASN A 317 -6.52 -9.40 -9.91
N MET A 318 -5.54 -10.20 -9.50
CA MET A 318 -4.57 -10.83 -10.39
C MET A 318 -5.14 -12.15 -10.96
N PRO A 319 -4.69 -12.60 -12.16
CA PRO A 319 -4.99 -13.95 -12.65
C PRO A 319 -4.53 -15.03 -11.66
N ILE A 320 -5.24 -16.16 -11.59
CA ILE A 320 -5.01 -17.23 -10.58
C ILE A 320 -3.54 -17.68 -10.55
N TRP A 321 -2.94 -17.94 -11.72
CA TRP A 321 -1.54 -18.36 -11.81
C TRP A 321 -0.56 -17.34 -11.21
N LEU A 322 -0.91 -16.06 -11.27
CA LEU A 322 -0.08 -14.99 -10.72
C LEU A 322 -0.30 -14.86 -9.20
N GLN A 323 -1.54 -15.10 -8.73
CA GLN A 323 -1.84 -15.19 -7.29
C GLN A 323 -1.01 -16.30 -6.63
N ASP A 324 -0.89 -17.47 -7.28
CA ASP A 324 -0.07 -18.58 -6.79
C ASP A 324 1.42 -18.19 -6.73
N LEU A 325 1.91 -17.47 -7.74
CA LEU A 325 3.30 -17.01 -7.76
C LEU A 325 3.60 -16.03 -6.61
N THR A 326 2.62 -15.23 -6.20
CA THR A 326 2.82 -14.27 -5.09
C THR A 326 3.09 -14.95 -3.74
N TRP A 327 2.78 -16.25 -3.58
CA TRP A 327 3.08 -17.00 -2.36
C TRP A 327 4.58 -17.12 -2.06
N ILE A 328 5.43 -17.04 -3.08
CA ILE A 328 6.90 -17.08 -2.94
C ILE A 328 7.44 -15.70 -2.52
N ASN A 329 6.60 -14.66 -2.57
CA ASN A 329 7.01 -13.30 -2.31
C ASN A 329 6.97 -12.95 -0.80
N PRO A 330 8.12 -12.74 -0.14
CA PRO A 330 8.14 -12.41 1.29
C PRO A 330 7.47 -11.07 1.60
N ILE A 331 7.47 -10.11 0.66
CA ILE A 331 6.88 -8.77 0.85
C ILE A 331 5.37 -8.89 1.03
N ARG A 332 4.68 -9.76 0.26
CA ARG A 332 3.25 -10.03 0.38
C ARG A 332 2.89 -10.42 1.82
N HIS A 333 3.54 -11.43 2.33
CA HIS A 333 3.25 -11.98 3.66
C HIS A 333 3.52 -10.98 4.78
N PHE A 334 4.65 -10.29 4.71
CA PHE A 334 5.00 -9.33 5.76
C PHE A 334 4.13 -8.07 5.70
N THR A 335 3.74 -7.61 4.52
CA THR A 335 2.78 -6.50 4.37
C THR A 335 1.44 -6.83 4.99
N ASP A 336 0.95 -8.07 4.80
CA ASP A 336 -0.29 -8.54 5.40
C ASP A 336 -0.16 -8.65 6.93
N ILE A 337 0.90 -9.27 7.44
CA ILE A 337 1.20 -9.36 8.88
C ILE A 337 1.25 -7.96 9.51
N THR A 338 1.94 -7.03 8.89
CA THR A 338 2.09 -5.66 9.43
C THR A 338 0.75 -4.95 9.52
N LYS A 339 -0.11 -5.05 8.49
CA LYS A 339 -1.45 -4.47 8.52
C LYS A 339 -2.31 -5.09 9.61
N GLN A 340 -2.26 -6.41 9.77
CA GLN A 340 -3.05 -7.13 10.78
C GLN A 340 -2.61 -6.74 12.19
N ILE A 341 -1.31 -6.70 12.47
CA ILE A 341 -0.79 -6.30 13.78
C ILE A 341 -1.08 -4.80 14.04
N TYR A 342 -0.79 -3.95 13.05
CA TYR A 342 -0.87 -2.50 13.23
C TYR A 342 -2.30 -2.02 13.48
N LEU A 343 -3.29 -2.51 12.71
CA LEU A 343 -4.65 -2.00 12.68
C LEU A 343 -5.66 -2.86 13.45
N LYS A 344 -5.44 -4.19 13.53
CA LYS A 344 -6.46 -5.13 14.04
C LYS A 344 -6.13 -5.72 15.40
N ASP A 345 -4.98 -5.37 16.01
CA ASP A 345 -4.50 -6.05 17.24
C ASP A 345 -4.49 -7.58 17.07
N ALA A 346 -3.99 -8.03 15.91
CA ALA A 346 -4.04 -9.45 15.58
C ALA A 346 -3.10 -10.26 16.48
N ASP A 347 -3.63 -11.31 17.06
CA ASP A 347 -2.89 -12.31 17.83
C ASP A 347 -2.05 -13.21 16.91
N PHE A 348 -1.12 -13.96 17.53
CA PHE A 348 -0.28 -14.93 16.83
C PHE A 348 -1.08 -15.92 15.97
N SER A 349 -2.26 -16.36 16.42
CA SER A 349 -3.12 -17.30 15.69
C SER A 349 -3.60 -16.73 14.35
N ILE A 350 -3.88 -15.43 14.29
CA ILE A 350 -4.36 -14.75 13.08
C ILE A 350 -3.23 -14.57 12.08
N ILE A 351 -2.07 -14.10 12.55
CA ILE A 351 -0.92 -13.86 11.66
C ILE A 351 -0.23 -15.13 11.20
N TRP A 352 -0.50 -16.28 11.85
CA TRP A 352 0.12 -17.56 11.51
C TRP A 352 -0.09 -17.94 10.04
N GLY A 353 -1.26 -17.59 9.47
CA GLY A 353 -1.57 -17.81 8.05
C GLY A 353 -0.54 -17.20 7.08
N SER A 354 0.02 -16.04 7.42
CA SER A 354 1.06 -15.35 6.63
C SER A 354 2.47 -15.59 7.16
N LEU A 355 2.61 -16.02 8.42
CA LEU A 355 3.91 -16.24 9.06
C LEU A 355 4.57 -17.55 8.64
N TRP A 356 3.81 -18.66 8.51
CA TRP A 356 4.36 -19.96 8.14
C TRP A 356 4.95 -19.99 6.72
N PRO A 357 4.34 -19.36 5.67
CA PRO A 357 4.99 -19.28 4.37
C PRO A 357 6.28 -18.48 4.43
N LEU A 358 6.28 -17.39 5.21
CA LEU A 358 7.47 -16.56 5.41
C LEU A 358 8.61 -17.34 6.06
N LEU A 359 8.32 -18.24 7.01
CA LEU A 359 9.32 -19.14 7.62
C LEU A 359 9.90 -20.13 6.57
N ILE A 360 9.06 -20.70 5.71
CA ILE A 360 9.54 -21.59 4.64
C ILE A 360 10.43 -20.82 3.66
N ILE A 361 10.01 -19.62 3.25
CA ILE A 361 10.82 -18.77 2.38
C ILE A 361 12.18 -18.47 3.05
N THR A 362 12.17 -18.13 4.34
CA THR A 362 13.40 -17.87 5.10
C THR A 362 14.34 -19.07 5.11
N LEU A 363 13.82 -20.27 5.37
CA LEU A 363 14.60 -21.49 5.40
C LEU A 363 15.16 -21.86 4.01
N THR A 364 14.35 -21.75 2.98
CA THR A 364 14.75 -22.09 1.60
C THR A 364 15.77 -21.10 1.04
N THR A 365 15.51 -19.79 1.17
CA THR A 365 16.42 -18.76 0.66
C THR A 365 17.72 -18.69 1.47
N GLY A 366 17.64 -18.83 2.80
CA GLY A 366 18.80 -18.86 3.67
C GLY A 366 19.70 -20.05 3.43
N SER A 367 19.11 -21.26 3.27
CA SER A 367 19.88 -22.47 2.96
C SER A 367 20.50 -22.43 1.56
N ALA A 368 19.76 -21.95 0.56
CA ALA A 368 20.27 -21.78 -0.80
C ALA A 368 21.40 -20.75 -0.84
N ALA A 369 21.23 -19.61 -0.19
CA ALA A 369 22.27 -18.58 -0.07
C ALA A 369 23.53 -19.13 0.59
N TYR A 370 23.38 -19.86 1.71
CA TYR A 370 24.51 -20.48 2.40
C TYR A 370 25.22 -21.53 1.54
N ALA A 371 24.46 -22.38 0.82
CA ALA A 371 25.05 -23.41 -0.04
C ALA A 371 25.85 -22.80 -1.21
N ILE A 372 25.29 -21.77 -1.88
CA ILE A 372 25.97 -21.07 -2.97
C ILE A 372 27.19 -20.30 -2.45
N PHE A 373 27.03 -19.62 -1.33
CA PHE A 373 28.13 -18.90 -0.69
C PHE A 373 29.29 -19.85 -0.34
N ARG A 374 28.98 -21.00 0.27
CA ARG A 374 29.98 -22.03 0.57
C ARG A 374 30.67 -22.57 -0.68
N ARG A 375 29.92 -22.80 -1.77
CA ARG A 375 30.46 -23.29 -3.06
C ARG A 375 31.39 -22.28 -3.73
N ASN A 376 31.09 -21.01 -3.64
CA ASN A 376 31.86 -19.94 -4.28
C ASN A 376 33.11 -19.54 -3.45
N ILE A 377 33.21 -20.06 -2.22
CA ILE A 377 34.27 -19.79 -1.28
C ILE A 377 35.20 -21.01 -1.14
N ALA A 378 34.71 -22.23 -1.38
CA ALA A 378 35.50 -23.45 -1.39
C ALA A 378 36.16 -23.69 -2.74
#